data_98a7e8f2f95ff537bde948ecf1fc26db
#
_entry.id   98a7e8f2f95ff537bde948ecf1fc26db
#
_cell.length_a   1.000
_cell.length_b   1.000
_cell.length_c   1.000
_cell.angle_alpha   90.00
_cell.angle_beta   90.00
_cell.angle_gamma   90.00
#
_symmetry.space_group_name_H-M   'P 1'
#
loop_
_entity.id
_entity.type
_entity.pdbx_description
1 polymer ?
#
loop_
_entity_poly.entity_id
_entity_poly.type
_entity_poly.pdbx_seq_one_letter_code
_entity_poly.pdbx_strand_id
1 'polypeptide(L)'
;MKAKLENLLAQAEIQLTDLQKDQLIQLVQLLNKWNKAYNLTSVRDPQEMLVKHILDSIVVSPYLQGDRFIDVGTGPGLPGLPLAIINPTKQFVLLDSLGKRISFIRNAVRELRLTNVEPVLSRVEEYQPEQKFDGVLSRAFASLKDMTDWCHHLPKENGYFYALKGIYHKDEVQELDKKFEIKDVITLHVPELVGERHLIVLR
;
A
#
# COMPACT_ATOMS: atom_id res chain seq x y z
N MET A 1 21.01 -5.89 6.19
CA MET A 1 19.77 -5.21 5.75
C MET A 1 19.61 -3.78 6.28
N LYS A 2 19.93 -3.55 7.54
CA LYS A 2 19.73 -2.21 8.14
C LYS A 2 20.53 -1.12 7.44
N ALA A 3 21.80 -1.36 7.12
CA ALA A 3 22.64 -0.40 6.40
C ALA A 3 22.07 -0.07 5.02
N LYS A 4 21.55 -1.07 4.30
CA LYS A 4 20.91 -0.84 3.01
C LYS A 4 19.63 -0.01 3.15
N LEU A 5 18.79 -0.33 4.14
CA LEU A 5 17.57 0.45 4.40
C LEU A 5 17.92 1.90 4.71
N GLU A 6 18.89 2.15 5.58
CA GLU A 6 19.33 3.51 5.91
C GLU A 6 19.83 4.28 4.70
N ASN A 7 20.59 3.63 3.81
CA ASN A 7 21.06 4.23 2.57
C ASN A 7 19.89 4.59 1.64
N LEU A 8 18.93 3.67 1.46
CA LEU A 8 17.74 3.93 0.65
C LEU A 8 16.89 5.07 1.21
N LEU A 9 16.70 5.11 2.52
CA LEU A 9 15.97 6.20 3.18
C LEU A 9 16.67 7.55 2.99
N ALA A 10 17.99 7.58 3.08
CA ALA A 10 18.78 8.79 2.84
C ALA A 10 18.61 9.28 1.39
N GLN A 11 18.66 8.38 0.41
CA GLN A 11 18.44 8.73 -1.00
C GLN A 11 17.03 9.25 -1.26
N ALA A 12 16.03 8.73 -0.56
CA ALA A 12 14.63 9.14 -0.67
C ALA A 12 14.29 10.35 0.22
N GLU A 13 15.24 10.83 1.02
CA GLU A 13 15.05 11.92 1.98
C GLU A 13 13.93 11.64 2.98
N ILE A 14 13.83 10.38 3.43
CA ILE A 14 12.84 9.94 4.41
C ILE A 14 13.54 9.71 5.75
N GLN A 15 12.99 10.34 6.81
CA GLN A 15 13.47 10.16 8.16
C GLN A 15 12.50 9.28 8.96
N LEU A 16 13.02 8.22 9.55
CA LEU A 16 12.26 7.29 10.37
C LEU A 16 12.94 7.11 11.73
N THR A 17 12.16 6.73 12.73
CA THR A 17 12.70 6.32 14.03
C THR A 17 13.41 4.97 13.93
N ASP A 18 14.27 4.67 14.89
CA ASP A 18 14.93 3.35 14.94
C ASP A 18 13.90 2.22 15.07
N LEU A 19 12.85 2.43 15.84
CA LEU A 19 11.76 1.45 15.95
C LEU A 19 11.09 1.18 14.60
N GLN A 20 10.79 2.21 13.84
CA GLN A 20 10.18 2.06 12.51
C GLN A 20 11.11 1.31 11.55
N LYS A 21 12.39 1.63 11.55
CA LYS A 21 13.39 0.91 10.73
C LYS A 21 13.45 -0.57 11.12
N ASP A 22 13.48 -0.87 12.39
CA ASP A 22 13.51 -2.26 12.89
C ASP A 22 12.23 -3.01 12.52
N GLN A 23 11.07 -2.37 12.61
CA GLN A 23 9.80 -2.96 12.21
C GLN A 23 9.76 -3.25 10.70
N LEU A 24 10.27 -2.35 9.87
CA LEU A 24 10.34 -2.57 8.41
C LEU A 24 11.26 -3.74 8.06
N ILE A 25 12.40 -3.85 8.73
CA ILE A 25 13.32 -4.97 8.54
C ILE A 25 12.67 -6.28 9.00
N GLN A 26 12.02 -6.27 10.14
CA GLN A 26 11.31 -7.44 10.65
C GLN A 26 10.19 -7.87 9.69
N LEU A 27 9.48 -6.92 9.08
CA LEU A 27 8.46 -7.22 8.08
C LEU A 27 9.08 -7.95 6.87
N VAL A 28 10.22 -7.50 6.38
CA VAL A 28 10.94 -8.19 5.28
C VAL A 28 11.32 -9.60 5.69
N GLN A 29 11.83 -9.78 6.91
CA GLN A 29 12.21 -11.10 7.41
C GLN A 29 11.02 -12.05 7.52
N LEU A 30 9.88 -11.57 8.02
CA LEU A 30 8.63 -12.33 8.09
C LEU A 30 8.13 -12.70 6.70
N LEU A 31 8.13 -11.74 5.78
CA LEU A 31 7.69 -11.97 4.42
C LEU A 31 8.60 -13.00 3.71
N ASN A 32 9.90 -12.90 3.88
CA ASN A 32 10.85 -13.86 3.32
C ASN A 32 10.60 -15.27 3.87
N LYS A 33 10.36 -15.39 5.16
CA LYS A 33 10.06 -16.67 5.83
C LYS A 33 8.77 -17.30 5.29
N TRP A 34 7.68 -16.54 5.28
CA TRP A 34 6.37 -17.04 4.84
C TRP A 34 6.32 -17.29 3.34
N ASN A 35 7.05 -16.51 2.55
CA ASN A 35 7.07 -16.63 1.10
C ASN A 35 7.55 -17.99 0.62
N LYS A 36 8.44 -18.63 1.37
CA LYS A 36 8.95 -19.97 1.05
C LYS A 36 7.85 -21.02 1.05
N ALA A 37 6.85 -20.89 1.91
CA ALA A 37 5.77 -21.83 2.04
C ALA A 37 4.51 -21.43 1.26
N TYR A 38 4.23 -20.13 1.14
CA TYR A 38 2.93 -19.63 0.67
C TYR A 38 2.97 -18.82 -0.62
N ASN A 39 4.13 -18.57 -1.20
CA ASN A 39 4.26 -17.79 -2.45
C ASN A 39 3.50 -16.46 -2.41
N LEU A 40 3.80 -15.64 -1.41
CA LEU A 40 3.13 -14.36 -1.19
C LEU A 40 3.59 -13.27 -2.16
N THR A 41 4.80 -13.36 -2.66
CA THR A 41 5.40 -12.43 -3.61
C THR A 41 6.36 -13.16 -4.56
N SER A 42 6.50 -12.63 -5.77
CA SER A 42 7.48 -13.13 -6.75
C SER A 42 8.91 -12.71 -6.41
N VAL A 43 9.08 -11.68 -5.59
CA VAL A 43 10.39 -11.22 -5.14
C VAL A 43 10.93 -12.18 -4.08
N ARG A 44 12.08 -12.77 -4.34
CA ARG A 44 12.67 -13.82 -3.48
C ARG A 44 13.82 -13.33 -2.62
N ASP A 45 14.53 -12.31 -3.04
CA ASP A 45 15.68 -11.76 -2.33
C ASP A 45 15.21 -10.71 -1.32
N PRO A 46 15.48 -10.88 0.00
CA PRO A 46 15.14 -9.86 1.01
C PRO A 46 15.73 -8.49 0.72
N GLN A 47 16.92 -8.43 0.11
CA GLN A 47 17.54 -7.16 -0.29
C GLN A 47 16.72 -6.44 -1.36
N GLU A 48 16.15 -7.18 -2.31
CA GLU A 48 15.25 -6.62 -3.32
C GLU A 48 13.90 -6.20 -2.71
N MET A 49 13.44 -6.88 -1.66
CA MET A 49 12.20 -6.52 -0.97
C MET A 49 12.28 -5.13 -0.35
N LEU A 50 13.47 -4.70 0.10
CA LEU A 50 13.66 -3.35 0.63
C LEU A 50 13.32 -2.28 -0.42
N VAL A 51 13.68 -2.50 -1.66
CA VAL A 51 13.41 -1.57 -2.77
C VAL A 51 11.98 -1.75 -3.30
N LYS A 52 11.64 -2.98 -3.71
CA LYS A 52 10.42 -3.28 -4.45
C LYS A 52 9.17 -3.33 -3.58
N HIS A 53 9.31 -3.54 -2.28
CA HIS A 53 8.19 -3.65 -1.34
C HIS A 53 8.18 -2.53 -0.31
N ILE A 54 9.30 -2.23 0.32
CA ILE A 54 9.33 -1.24 1.40
C ILE A 54 9.39 0.18 0.83
N LEU A 55 10.43 0.52 0.08
CA LEU A 55 10.55 1.89 -0.47
C LEU A 55 9.44 2.22 -1.44
N ASP A 56 9.08 1.28 -2.30
CA ASP A 56 7.97 1.44 -3.26
C ASP A 56 6.63 1.72 -2.57
N SER A 57 6.48 1.26 -1.33
CA SER A 57 5.29 1.52 -0.51
C SER A 57 5.34 2.87 0.20
N ILE A 58 6.43 3.17 0.91
CA ILE A 58 6.48 4.32 1.81
C ILE A 58 6.64 5.67 1.11
N VAL A 59 7.11 5.69 -0.14
CA VAL A 59 7.26 6.94 -0.92
C VAL A 59 5.92 7.64 -1.18
N VAL A 60 4.79 6.94 -1.06
CA VAL A 60 3.47 7.54 -1.24
C VAL A 60 2.97 8.26 0.01
N SER A 61 3.59 8.01 1.16
CA SER A 61 3.12 8.53 2.47
C SER A 61 2.90 10.04 2.51
N PRO A 62 3.79 10.89 1.97
CA PRO A 62 3.60 12.35 2.03
C PRO A 62 2.35 12.86 1.33
N TYR A 63 1.80 12.07 0.41
CA TYR A 63 0.65 12.47 -0.41
C TYR A 63 -0.69 12.03 0.17
N LEU A 64 -0.69 11.21 1.22
CA LEU A 64 -1.91 10.72 1.85
C LEU A 64 -2.52 11.81 2.74
N GLN A 65 -3.79 12.13 2.49
CA GLN A 65 -4.54 13.11 3.26
C GLN A 65 -5.59 12.42 4.11
N GLY A 66 -5.63 12.78 5.39
CA GLY A 66 -6.59 12.22 6.35
C GLY A 66 -5.97 11.20 7.28
N ASP A 67 -6.83 10.44 7.96
CA ASP A 67 -6.41 9.57 9.07
C ASP A 67 -6.84 8.11 8.92
N ARG A 68 -7.77 7.83 8.03
CA ARG A 68 -8.35 6.48 7.87
C ARG A 68 -8.26 6.03 6.43
N PHE A 69 -7.56 4.93 6.20
CA PHE A 69 -7.28 4.40 4.86
C PHE A 69 -7.63 2.93 4.74
N ILE A 70 -7.99 2.51 3.53
CA ILE A 70 -8.12 1.11 3.17
C ILE A 70 -7.20 0.80 2.00
N ASP A 71 -6.50 -0.33 2.10
CA ASP A 71 -5.67 -0.88 1.03
C ASP A 71 -6.40 -2.08 0.43
N VAL A 72 -6.95 -1.92 -0.77
CA VAL A 72 -7.80 -2.91 -1.44
C VAL A 72 -6.95 -3.83 -2.31
N GLY A 73 -7.11 -5.13 -2.10
CA GLY A 73 -6.28 -6.13 -2.77
C GLY A 73 -4.83 -6.04 -2.30
N THR A 74 -4.67 -5.89 -0.99
CA THR A 74 -3.38 -5.58 -0.36
C THR A 74 -2.30 -6.65 -0.55
N GLY A 75 -2.69 -7.88 -0.94
CA GLY A 75 -1.75 -8.99 -1.03
C GLY A 75 -1.12 -9.32 0.31
N PRO A 76 0.21 -9.39 0.39
CA PRO A 76 0.89 -9.62 1.68
C PRO A 76 0.96 -8.36 2.56
N GLY A 77 0.10 -7.38 2.32
CA GLY A 77 0.04 -6.15 3.10
C GLY A 77 0.83 -4.98 2.50
N LEU A 78 0.89 -4.89 1.18
CA LEU A 78 1.65 -3.85 0.48
C LEU A 78 0.71 -2.99 -0.37
N PRO A 79 0.73 -1.67 -0.26
CA PRO A 79 1.62 -0.84 0.56
C PRO A 79 1.18 -0.67 2.03
N GLY A 80 0.07 -1.27 2.44
CA GLY A 80 -0.58 -0.98 3.71
C GLY A 80 0.26 -1.19 4.96
N LEU A 81 0.98 -2.32 5.08
CA LEU A 81 1.81 -2.58 6.27
C LEU A 81 2.97 -1.59 6.42
N PRO A 82 3.79 -1.35 5.38
CA PRO A 82 4.84 -0.34 5.49
C PRO A 82 4.29 1.06 5.83
N LEU A 83 3.17 1.45 5.22
CA LEU A 83 2.54 2.73 5.50
C LEU A 83 2.04 2.82 6.94
N ALA A 84 1.45 1.76 7.47
CA ALA A 84 1.00 1.73 8.86
C ALA A 84 2.17 1.84 9.84
N ILE A 85 3.28 1.19 9.55
CA ILE A 85 4.49 1.27 10.38
C ILE A 85 4.99 2.71 10.50
N ILE A 86 5.04 3.44 9.40
CA ILE A 86 5.57 4.81 9.41
C ILE A 86 4.53 5.87 9.74
N ASN A 87 3.26 5.50 9.87
CA ASN A 87 2.15 6.38 10.24
C ASN A 87 1.37 5.82 11.45
N PRO A 88 1.99 5.75 12.62
CA PRO A 88 1.39 5.05 13.77
C PRO A 88 0.10 5.69 14.29
N THR A 89 -0.16 6.95 13.96
CA THR A 89 -1.38 7.66 14.36
C THR A 89 -2.52 7.54 13.36
N LYS A 90 -2.28 6.96 12.18
CA LYS A 90 -3.30 6.75 11.15
C LYS A 90 -3.81 5.30 11.20
N GLN A 91 -5.04 5.09 10.74
CA GLN A 91 -5.69 3.78 10.74
C GLN A 91 -5.70 3.19 9.34
N PHE A 92 -5.35 1.92 9.22
CA PHE A 92 -5.29 1.19 7.96
C PHE A 92 -6.10 -0.09 8.02
N VAL A 93 -7.07 -0.22 7.13
CA VAL A 93 -7.74 -1.49 6.85
C VAL A 93 -7.04 -2.13 5.66
N LEU A 94 -6.62 -3.38 5.81
CA LEU A 94 -5.96 -4.14 4.75
C LEU A 94 -6.89 -5.27 4.32
N LEU A 95 -7.40 -5.17 3.10
CA LEU A 95 -8.43 -6.06 2.59
C LEU A 95 -7.89 -6.91 1.44
N ASP A 96 -8.14 -8.21 1.54
CA ASP A 96 -7.86 -9.17 0.47
C ASP A 96 -8.84 -10.33 0.53
N SER A 97 -9.08 -10.97 -0.60
CA SER A 97 -10.00 -12.11 -0.70
C SER A 97 -9.33 -13.46 -0.46
N LEU A 98 -8.01 -13.52 -0.32
CA LEU A 98 -7.26 -14.76 -0.14
C LEU A 98 -6.84 -14.96 1.32
N GLY A 99 -7.29 -16.08 1.91
CA GLY A 99 -7.04 -16.38 3.32
C GLY A 99 -5.58 -16.45 3.70
N LYS A 100 -4.72 -17.00 2.85
CA LYS A 100 -3.27 -17.11 3.13
C LYS A 100 -2.60 -15.74 3.28
N ARG A 101 -3.04 -14.75 2.50
CA ARG A 101 -2.52 -13.38 2.56
C ARG A 101 -2.94 -12.70 3.86
N ILE A 102 -4.20 -12.83 4.22
CA ILE A 102 -4.71 -12.27 5.47
C ILE A 102 -4.09 -12.96 6.69
N SER A 103 -3.86 -14.26 6.64
CA SER A 103 -3.14 -14.98 7.70
C SER A 103 -1.73 -14.43 7.91
N PHE A 104 -1.01 -14.15 6.83
CA PHE A 104 0.30 -13.51 6.92
C PHE A 104 0.19 -12.14 7.57
N ILE A 105 -0.76 -11.30 7.13
CA ILE A 105 -0.95 -9.95 7.67
C ILE A 105 -1.25 -10.00 9.16
N ARG A 106 -2.14 -10.91 9.59
CA ARG A 106 -2.46 -11.09 11.02
C ARG A 106 -1.23 -11.45 11.84
N ASN A 107 -0.40 -12.35 11.31
CA ASN A 107 0.86 -12.71 11.95
C ASN A 107 1.80 -11.51 12.04
N ALA A 108 1.97 -10.77 10.95
CA ALA A 108 2.84 -9.58 10.92
C ALA A 108 2.37 -8.51 11.90
N VAL A 109 1.08 -8.23 11.95
CA VAL A 109 0.49 -7.25 12.89
C VAL A 109 0.82 -7.63 14.33
N ARG A 110 0.68 -8.91 14.68
CA ARG A 110 1.00 -9.41 16.02
C ARG A 110 2.49 -9.32 16.33
N GLU A 111 3.33 -9.82 15.43
CA GLU A 111 4.79 -9.84 15.63
C GLU A 111 5.39 -8.43 15.69
N LEU A 112 4.88 -7.52 14.87
CA LEU A 112 5.33 -6.14 14.82
C LEU A 112 4.65 -5.25 15.87
N ARG A 113 3.67 -5.79 16.60
CA ARG A 113 2.88 -5.08 17.63
C ARG A 113 2.20 -3.82 17.09
N LEU A 114 1.64 -3.92 15.88
CA LEU A 114 0.92 -2.81 15.28
C LEU A 114 -0.49 -2.70 15.85
N THR A 115 -0.89 -1.50 16.24
CA THR A 115 -2.21 -1.22 16.84
C THR A 115 -3.14 -0.48 15.89
N ASN A 116 -2.67 -0.13 14.69
CA ASN A 116 -3.36 0.70 13.73
C ASN A 116 -3.71 -0.01 12.41
N VAL A 117 -3.71 -1.35 12.42
CA VAL A 117 -4.01 -2.18 11.24
C VAL A 117 -5.14 -3.14 11.56
N GLU A 118 -6.14 -3.16 10.68
CA GLU A 118 -7.25 -4.13 10.71
C GLU A 118 -7.22 -4.97 9.44
N PRO A 119 -6.80 -6.25 9.52
CA PRO A 119 -6.88 -7.16 8.38
C PRO A 119 -8.31 -7.61 8.15
N VAL A 120 -8.76 -7.60 6.90
CA VAL A 120 -10.12 -8.01 6.53
C VAL A 120 -10.08 -9.01 5.37
N LEU A 121 -10.62 -10.21 5.61
CA LEU A 121 -10.80 -11.22 4.58
C LEU A 121 -12.17 -11.03 3.94
N SER A 122 -12.21 -10.42 2.77
CA SER A 122 -13.45 -10.15 2.04
C SER A 122 -13.15 -9.81 0.59
N ARG A 123 -14.14 -10.02 -0.28
CA ARG A 123 -14.19 -9.38 -1.58
C ARG A 123 -14.59 -7.92 -1.36
N VAL A 124 -14.04 -7.02 -2.18
CA VAL A 124 -14.28 -5.58 -2.00
C VAL A 124 -15.75 -5.20 -2.20
N GLU A 125 -16.42 -5.83 -3.15
CA GLU A 125 -17.85 -5.58 -3.44
C GLU A 125 -18.78 -6.02 -2.32
N GLU A 126 -18.33 -6.94 -1.46
CA GLU A 126 -19.11 -7.45 -0.33
C GLU A 126 -18.79 -6.73 0.99
N TYR A 127 -17.71 -5.96 1.00
CA TYR A 127 -17.28 -5.28 2.22
C TYR A 127 -18.06 -3.99 2.44
N GLN A 128 -18.79 -3.92 3.55
CA GLN A 128 -19.57 -2.76 3.96
C GLN A 128 -19.00 -2.21 5.27
N PRO A 129 -18.10 -1.22 5.22
CA PRO A 129 -17.48 -0.68 6.42
C PRO A 129 -18.50 0.15 7.22
N GLU A 130 -18.38 0.11 8.56
CA GLU A 130 -19.16 1.00 9.45
C GLU A 130 -18.78 2.46 9.25
N GLN A 131 -17.49 2.71 9.03
CA GLN A 131 -16.94 4.04 8.76
C GLN A 131 -16.25 4.04 7.40
N LYS A 132 -16.54 5.04 6.59
CA LYS A 132 -15.88 5.22 5.30
C LYS A 132 -14.48 5.80 5.50
N PHE A 133 -13.73 5.88 4.41
CA PHE A 133 -12.31 6.16 4.41
C PHE A 133 -11.98 7.53 3.84
N ASP A 134 -10.95 8.16 4.41
CA ASP A 134 -10.34 9.36 3.83
C ASP A 134 -9.62 9.03 2.52
N GLY A 135 -9.04 7.83 2.44
CA GLY A 135 -8.34 7.36 1.24
C GLY A 135 -8.51 5.89 0.99
N VAL A 136 -8.65 5.55 -0.29
CA VAL A 136 -8.69 4.18 -0.81
C VAL A 136 -7.44 3.99 -1.65
N LEU A 137 -6.55 3.10 -1.20
CA LEU A 137 -5.30 2.77 -1.90
C LEU A 137 -5.45 1.44 -2.61
N SER A 138 -4.84 1.30 -3.76
CA SER A 138 -4.68 -0.01 -4.39
C SER A 138 -3.57 -0.03 -5.43
N ARG A 139 -2.89 -1.18 -5.52
CA ARG A 139 -2.02 -1.58 -6.65
C ARG A 139 -2.65 -2.69 -7.48
N ALA A 140 -3.83 -3.19 -7.05
CA ALA A 140 -4.41 -4.43 -7.57
C ALA A 140 -5.18 -4.25 -8.88
N PHE A 141 -5.62 -3.04 -9.23
CA PHE A 141 -6.47 -2.81 -10.37
C PHE A 141 -5.69 -2.50 -11.64
N ALA A 142 -6.12 -3.10 -12.76
CA ALA A 142 -5.51 -2.86 -14.06
C ALA A 142 -5.79 -1.45 -14.59
N SER A 143 -6.94 -0.87 -14.24
CA SER A 143 -7.34 0.46 -14.69
C SER A 143 -7.98 1.30 -13.59
N LEU A 144 -7.98 2.61 -13.79
CA LEU A 144 -8.68 3.55 -12.89
C LEU A 144 -10.19 3.29 -12.89
N LYS A 145 -10.73 2.92 -14.03
CA LYS A 145 -12.15 2.57 -14.17
C LYS A 145 -12.50 1.39 -13.24
N ASP A 146 -11.73 0.31 -13.30
CA ASP A 146 -11.98 -0.87 -12.46
C ASP A 146 -11.89 -0.51 -10.98
N MET A 147 -10.90 0.28 -10.59
CA MET A 147 -10.73 0.71 -9.21
C MET A 147 -11.96 1.49 -8.72
N THR A 148 -12.42 2.46 -9.49
CA THR A 148 -13.57 3.27 -9.09
C THR A 148 -14.87 2.49 -9.15
N ASP A 149 -15.06 1.61 -10.13
CA ASP A 149 -16.24 0.77 -10.22
C ASP A 149 -16.38 -0.18 -9.02
N TRP A 150 -15.29 -0.78 -8.58
CA TRP A 150 -15.29 -1.75 -7.48
C TRP A 150 -15.25 -1.09 -6.09
N CYS A 151 -14.66 0.11 -5.97
CA CYS A 151 -14.37 0.74 -4.68
C CYS A 151 -15.19 2.00 -4.38
N HIS A 152 -16.16 2.36 -5.25
CA HIS A 152 -16.89 3.63 -5.13
C HIS A 152 -17.62 3.84 -3.79
N HIS A 153 -17.95 2.76 -3.09
CA HIS A 153 -18.69 2.79 -1.81
C HIS A 153 -17.78 3.00 -0.59
N LEU A 154 -16.46 3.02 -0.78
CA LEU A 154 -15.51 3.04 0.33
C LEU A 154 -15.11 4.43 0.80
N PRO A 155 -14.84 5.43 -0.08
CA PRO A 155 -14.40 6.73 0.38
C PRO A 155 -15.52 7.55 0.98
N LYS A 156 -15.16 8.41 1.94
CA LYS A 156 -16.02 9.51 2.40
C LYS A 156 -16.32 10.44 1.24
N GLU A 157 -17.31 11.33 1.42
CA GLU A 157 -17.72 12.32 0.41
C GLU A 157 -16.52 13.12 -0.14
N ASN A 158 -15.60 13.53 0.73
CA ASN A 158 -14.39 14.26 0.37
C ASN A 158 -13.13 13.37 0.37
N GLY A 159 -13.30 12.06 0.33
CA GLY A 159 -12.19 11.12 0.28
C GLY A 159 -11.58 10.99 -1.11
N TYR A 160 -10.38 10.41 -1.14
CA TYR A 160 -9.63 10.22 -2.37
C TYR A 160 -9.42 8.76 -2.69
N PHE A 161 -9.27 8.47 -3.98
CA PHE A 161 -8.62 7.24 -4.45
C PHE A 161 -7.15 7.53 -4.72
N TYR A 162 -6.31 6.62 -4.30
CA TYR A 162 -4.86 6.64 -4.53
C TYR A 162 -4.48 5.40 -5.32
N ALA A 163 -4.37 5.53 -6.63
CA ALA A 163 -3.98 4.43 -7.50
C ALA A 163 -2.46 4.40 -7.67
N LEU A 164 -1.85 3.30 -7.21
CA LEU A 164 -0.41 3.08 -7.36
C LEU A 164 -0.15 2.36 -8.67
N LYS A 165 0.55 3.01 -9.57
CA LYS A 165 0.80 2.52 -10.92
C LYS A 165 2.28 2.51 -11.27
N GLY A 166 2.65 1.61 -12.18
CA GLY A 166 3.94 1.69 -12.86
C GLY A 166 3.90 2.80 -13.90
N ILE A 167 3.60 2.43 -15.14
CA ILE A 167 3.40 3.39 -16.22
C ILE A 167 1.97 3.93 -16.14
N TYR A 168 1.83 5.24 -16.30
CA TYR A 168 0.54 5.90 -16.38
C TYR A 168 0.19 6.22 -17.83
N HIS A 169 -0.94 5.73 -18.29
CA HIS A 169 -1.48 6.00 -19.63
C HIS A 169 -2.62 7.01 -19.53
N LYS A 170 -2.48 8.16 -20.19
CA LYS A 170 -3.51 9.22 -20.18
C LYS A 170 -4.87 8.74 -20.71
N ASP A 171 -4.88 7.70 -21.52
CA ASP A 171 -6.10 7.12 -22.07
C ASP A 171 -7.03 6.51 -21.00
N GLU A 172 -6.49 6.13 -19.86
CA GLU A 172 -7.29 5.59 -18.75
C GLU A 172 -8.34 6.58 -18.23
N VAL A 173 -8.07 7.88 -18.37
CA VAL A 173 -9.00 8.93 -17.93
C VAL A 173 -10.27 8.94 -18.76
N GLN A 174 -10.18 8.59 -20.05
CA GLN A 174 -11.32 8.60 -20.97
C GLN A 174 -12.38 7.55 -20.61
N GLU A 175 -11.95 6.47 -19.95
CA GLU A 175 -12.84 5.39 -19.52
C GLU A 175 -13.50 5.64 -18.17
N LEU A 176 -13.04 6.63 -17.42
CA LEU A 176 -13.61 6.97 -16.13
C LEU A 176 -15.02 7.53 -16.27
N ASP A 177 -15.90 7.15 -15.32
CA ASP A 177 -17.20 7.81 -15.18
C ASP A 177 -16.95 9.31 -14.93
N LYS A 178 -17.76 10.15 -15.54
CA LYS A 178 -17.64 11.63 -15.50
C LYS A 178 -17.75 12.21 -14.09
N LYS A 179 -18.30 11.46 -13.13
CA LYS A 179 -18.37 11.88 -11.74
C LYS A 179 -17.01 11.88 -11.04
N PHE A 180 -16.01 11.19 -11.60
CA PHE A 180 -14.66 11.15 -11.06
C PHE A 180 -13.72 12.08 -11.81
N GLU A 181 -12.83 12.73 -11.08
CA GLU A 181 -11.87 13.68 -11.63
C GLU A 181 -10.48 13.36 -11.11
N ILE A 182 -9.49 13.36 -12.01
CA ILE A 182 -8.07 13.28 -11.63
C ILE A 182 -7.68 14.58 -10.96
N LYS A 183 -7.21 14.50 -9.71
CA LYS A 183 -6.76 15.64 -8.94
C LYS A 183 -5.25 15.86 -9.05
N ASP A 184 -4.49 14.77 -9.16
CA ASP A 184 -3.04 14.86 -9.31
C ASP A 184 -2.49 13.60 -9.97
N VAL A 185 -1.39 13.75 -10.68
CA VAL A 185 -0.58 12.66 -11.23
C VAL A 185 0.85 12.90 -10.76
N ILE A 186 1.30 12.07 -9.83
CA ILE A 186 2.58 12.23 -9.17
C ILE A 186 3.56 11.18 -9.69
N THR A 187 4.68 11.63 -10.25
CA THR A 187 5.79 10.73 -10.57
C THR A 187 6.56 10.46 -9.28
N LEU A 188 6.63 9.21 -8.88
CA LEU A 188 7.33 8.79 -7.68
C LEU A 188 8.77 8.40 -8.03
N HIS A 189 9.70 8.79 -7.17
CA HIS A 189 11.08 8.37 -7.26
C HIS A 189 11.38 7.35 -6.17
N VAL A 190 11.65 6.10 -6.58
CA VAL A 190 12.02 5.02 -5.67
C VAL A 190 13.49 4.69 -5.90
N PRO A 191 14.39 4.93 -4.93
CA PRO A 191 15.81 4.66 -5.08
C PRO A 191 16.07 3.21 -5.49
N GLU A 192 16.97 3.01 -6.45
CA GLU A 192 17.39 1.72 -6.98
C GLU A 192 16.31 0.91 -7.70
N LEU A 193 15.08 1.41 -7.82
CA LEU A 193 14.03 0.75 -8.57
C LEU A 193 14.18 1.03 -10.06
N VAL A 194 14.14 -0.02 -10.86
CA VAL A 194 14.10 0.08 -12.31
C VAL A 194 12.65 0.17 -12.77
N GLY A 195 12.34 1.19 -13.58
CA GLY A 195 11.01 1.42 -14.11
C GLY A 195 10.32 2.64 -13.50
N GLU A 196 9.19 2.99 -14.08
CA GLU A 196 8.40 4.14 -13.65
C GLU A 196 7.46 3.77 -12.51
N ARG A 197 7.18 4.76 -11.65
CA ARG A 197 6.17 4.68 -10.61
C ARG A 197 5.38 5.99 -10.58
N HIS A 198 4.05 5.83 -10.51
CA HIS A 198 3.13 6.97 -10.45
C HIS A 198 2.10 6.75 -9.35
N LEU A 199 1.69 7.83 -8.73
CA LEU A 199 0.54 7.88 -7.85
C LEU A 199 -0.51 8.77 -8.50
N ILE A 200 -1.68 8.20 -8.78
CA ILE A 200 -2.79 8.92 -9.36
C ILE A 200 -3.80 9.19 -8.25
N VAL A 201 -4.07 10.47 -8.00
CA VAL A 201 -5.02 10.92 -6.99
C VAL A 201 -6.29 11.39 -7.68
N LEU A 202 -7.42 10.79 -7.32
CA LEU A 202 -8.72 11.12 -7.92
C LEU A 202 -9.85 11.05 -6.90
N ARG A 203 -10.98 11.71 -7.23
CA ARG A 203 -12.23 11.63 -6.47
C ARG A 203 -13.44 12.05 -7.30
#